data_81ed3c33f5bc584dd80bc9617708f316
#
_entry.id   81ed3c33f5bc584dd80bc9617708f316
#
_cell.length_a   1.000
_cell.length_b   1.000
_cell.length_c   1.000
_cell.angle_alpha   90.00
_cell.angle_beta   90.00
_cell.angle_gamma   90.00
#
_symmetry.space_group_name_H-M   'P 1'
#
loop_
_entity.id
_entity.type
_entity.pdbx_description
1 polymer ?
#
loop_
_entity_poly.entity_id
_entity_poly.type
_entity_poly.pdbx_seq_one_letter_code
_entity_poly.pdbx_strand_id
1 'polypeptide(L)'
;NKATVHATVNEFWYVLEGRGEIWRDNGAESSITVLVPGTSIDIPAGTSFQYRNVSGVDLKFICIAMPPWPGDSEATFIKGIWEPTI
;
A
#
# COMPACT_ATOMS: atom_id res chain seq x y z
N ASN A 1 1.45 -8.15 -5.52
CA ASN A 1 0.57 -7.07 -5.95
C ASN A 1 1.32 -6.07 -6.83
N LYS A 2 0.58 -5.38 -7.68
CA LYS A 2 1.14 -4.39 -8.56
C LYS A 2 1.40 -3.10 -7.80
N ALA A 3 2.50 -2.42 -8.12
CA ALA A 3 2.75 -1.10 -7.60
C ALA A 3 1.74 -0.11 -8.17
N THR A 4 1.32 0.83 -7.33
CA THR A 4 0.22 1.75 -7.64
C THR A 4 0.55 3.14 -7.10
N VAL A 5 -0.04 4.15 -7.72
CA VAL A 5 -0.08 5.51 -7.20
C VAL A 5 -1.51 6.03 -7.32
N HIS A 6 -1.99 6.71 -6.27
CA HIS A 6 -3.32 7.32 -6.25
C HIS A 6 -3.22 8.82 -6.55
N ALA A 7 -4.17 9.34 -7.32
CA ALA A 7 -4.15 10.75 -7.74
C ALA A 7 -4.56 11.68 -6.59
N THR A 8 -5.66 11.39 -5.91
CA THR A 8 -6.28 12.31 -4.94
C THR A 8 -6.62 11.67 -3.60
N VAL A 9 -6.63 10.34 -3.52
CA VAL A 9 -7.07 9.62 -2.32
C VAL A 9 -5.87 9.35 -1.41
N ASN A 10 -6.03 9.68 -0.13
CA ASN A 10 -5.12 9.23 0.92
C ASN A 10 -5.66 7.94 1.52
N GLU A 11 -4.77 7.01 1.86
CA GLU A 11 -5.17 5.77 2.52
C GLU A 11 -4.50 5.65 3.88
N PHE A 12 -5.21 5.00 4.79
CA PHE A 12 -4.70 4.63 6.11
C PHE A 12 -4.96 3.14 6.32
N TRP A 13 -3.94 2.41 6.71
CA TRP A 13 -4.03 0.98 6.91
C TRP A 13 -3.77 0.63 8.37
N TYR A 14 -4.52 -0.35 8.88
CA TYR A 14 -4.26 -0.95 10.18
C TYR A 14 -4.18 -2.46 9.98
N VAL A 15 -3.05 -3.07 10.30
CA VAL A 15 -2.82 -4.49 10.05
C VAL A 15 -3.44 -5.32 11.17
N LEU A 16 -4.22 -6.31 10.79
CA LEU A 16 -4.94 -7.20 11.72
C LEU A 16 -4.25 -8.55 11.85
N GLU A 17 -3.71 -9.09 10.75
CA GLU A 17 -3.24 -10.46 10.72
C GLU A 17 -2.18 -10.62 9.64
N GLY A 18 -1.26 -11.58 9.85
CA GLY A 18 -0.24 -11.89 8.87
C GLY A 18 1.03 -11.07 9.03
N ARG A 19 1.91 -11.18 8.06
CA ARG A 19 3.16 -10.43 8.01
C ARG A 19 3.47 -10.07 6.56
N GLY A 20 3.78 -8.82 6.34
CA GLY A 20 4.11 -8.34 5.02
C GLY A 20 5.12 -7.22 5.06
N GLU A 21 5.35 -6.64 3.89
CA GLU A 21 6.17 -5.44 3.73
C GLU A 21 5.48 -4.50 2.77
N ILE A 22 5.64 -3.20 3.00
CA ILE A 22 5.18 -2.18 2.06
C ILE A 22 6.34 -1.26 1.70
N TRP A 23 6.52 -1.07 0.41
CA TRP A 23 7.39 -0.05 -0.14
C TRP A 23 6.54 1.18 -0.45
N ARG A 24 7.03 2.37 -0.04
CA ARG A 24 6.40 3.66 -0.33
C ARG A 24 7.44 4.62 -0.84
N ASP A 25 7.10 5.40 -1.86
CA ASP A 25 7.98 6.39 -2.47
C ASP A 25 7.17 7.65 -2.80
N ASN A 26 7.52 8.76 -2.15
CA ASN A 26 6.81 10.04 -2.35
C ASN A 26 7.54 10.98 -3.32
N GLY A 27 8.57 10.47 -4.00
CA GLY A 27 9.37 11.27 -4.92
C GLY A 27 10.61 11.90 -4.28
N ALA A 28 10.61 12.09 -2.97
CA ALA A 28 11.76 12.63 -2.23
C ALA A 28 12.43 11.53 -1.39
N GLU A 29 11.63 10.65 -0.81
CA GLU A 29 12.11 9.55 0.03
C GLU A 29 11.41 8.26 -0.33
N SER A 30 12.09 7.14 -0.16
CA SER A 30 11.48 5.83 -0.27
C SER A 30 11.84 5.01 0.96
N SER A 31 10.93 4.11 1.33
CA SER A 31 11.12 3.29 2.52
C SER A 31 10.39 1.95 2.37
N ILE A 32 10.84 0.97 3.14
CA ILE A 32 10.14 -0.30 3.28
C ILE A 32 9.78 -0.44 4.75
N THR A 33 8.49 -0.65 5.02
CA THR A 33 7.97 -0.83 6.37
C THR A 33 7.46 -2.25 6.53
N VAL A 34 7.80 -2.89 7.63
CA VAL A 34 7.29 -4.22 7.97
C VAL A 34 5.86 -4.07 8.47
N LEU A 35 4.97 -4.89 7.92
CA LEU A 35 3.56 -4.93 8.30
C LEU A 35 3.31 -6.14 9.19
N VAL A 36 3.00 -5.88 10.46
CA VAL A 36 2.64 -6.90 11.44
C VAL A 36 1.36 -6.46 12.16
N PRO A 37 0.62 -7.38 12.83
CA PRO A 37 -0.59 -6.97 13.54
C PRO A 37 -0.35 -5.79 14.47
N GLY A 38 -1.23 -4.79 14.39
CA GLY A 38 -1.12 -3.56 15.15
C GLY A 38 -0.34 -2.45 14.48
N THR A 39 0.29 -2.70 13.34
CA THR A 39 0.98 -1.67 12.57
C THR A 39 -0.05 -0.78 11.86
N SER A 40 0.11 0.53 11.99
CA SER A 40 -0.68 1.48 11.20
C SER A 40 0.25 2.30 10.32
N ILE A 41 -0.18 2.55 9.09
CA ILE A 41 0.57 3.34 8.12
C ILE A 41 -0.37 4.26 7.36
N ASP A 42 0.20 5.27 6.74
CA ASP A 42 -0.52 6.13 5.82
C ASP A 42 0.12 6.09 4.44
N ILE A 43 -0.70 6.30 3.41
CA ILE A 43 -0.27 6.39 2.02
C ILE A 43 -0.91 7.65 1.45
N PRO A 44 -0.24 8.81 1.55
CA PRO A 44 -0.78 10.04 0.99
C PRO A 44 -0.93 9.96 -0.53
N ALA A 45 -1.88 10.70 -1.08
CA ALA A 45 -2.03 10.82 -2.52
C ALA A 45 -0.70 11.26 -3.16
N GLY A 46 -0.40 10.69 -4.32
CA GLY A 46 0.87 10.97 -5.00
C GLY A 46 2.03 10.10 -4.55
N THR A 47 1.83 9.28 -3.52
CA THR A 47 2.85 8.34 -3.07
C THR A 47 2.70 7.03 -3.84
N SER A 48 3.79 6.60 -4.46
CA SER A 48 3.86 5.27 -5.09
C SER A 48 4.02 4.22 -4.01
N PHE A 49 3.36 3.09 -4.14
CA PHE A 49 3.49 2.03 -3.17
C PHE A 49 3.29 0.66 -3.79
N GLN A 50 3.87 -0.31 -3.11
CA GLN A 50 3.68 -1.73 -3.43
C GLN A 50 3.80 -2.51 -2.14
N TYR A 51 2.94 -3.49 -1.92
CA TYR A 51 3.03 -4.34 -0.74
C TYR A 51 3.08 -5.81 -1.14
N ARG A 52 3.58 -6.63 -0.23
CA ARG A 52 3.64 -8.08 -0.43
C ARG A 52 3.45 -8.80 0.89
N ASN A 53 2.90 -10.01 0.81
CA ASN A 53 2.79 -10.93 1.93
C ASN A 53 4.07 -11.75 2.02
N VAL A 54 4.69 -11.81 3.19
CA VAL A 54 5.92 -12.58 3.42
C VAL A 54 5.70 -13.71 4.41
N SER A 55 4.44 -13.99 4.74
CA SER A 55 4.10 -15.07 5.68
C SER A 55 3.32 -16.17 4.97
N GLY A 56 3.12 -17.29 5.64
CA GLY A 56 2.31 -18.39 5.13
C GLY A 56 0.82 -18.24 5.36
N VAL A 57 0.39 -17.13 5.97
CA VAL A 57 -1.03 -16.84 6.22
C VAL A 57 -1.42 -15.56 5.49
N ASP A 58 -2.73 -15.31 5.36
CA ASP A 58 -3.22 -14.12 4.70
C ASP A 58 -2.81 -12.87 5.45
N LEU A 59 -2.42 -11.85 4.70
CA LEU A 59 -2.20 -10.51 5.23
C LEU A 59 -3.55 -9.79 5.21
N LYS A 60 -4.08 -9.50 6.39
CA LYS A 60 -5.37 -8.84 6.54
C LYS A 60 -5.19 -7.47 7.18
N PHE A 61 -5.82 -6.47 6.60
CA PHE A 61 -5.73 -5.12 7.13
C PHE A 61 -7.01 -4.34 6.83
N ILE A 62 -7.28 -3.33 7.67
CA ILE A 62 -8.33 -2.36 7.42
C ILE A 62 -7.71 -1.24 6.60
N CYS A 63 -8.39 -0.87 5.51
CA CYS A 63 -7.97 0.23 4.66
C CYS A 63 -9.07 1.30 4.67
N ILE A 64 -8.68 2.52 5.03
CA ILE A 64 -9.57 3.68 5.02
C ILE A 64 -9.12 4.61 3.92
N ALA A 65 -10.00 4.93 2.99
CA ALA A 65 -9.73 5.85 1.89
C ALA A 65 -10.41 7.19 2.17
N MET A 66 -9.67 8.29 2.01
CA MET A 66 -10.17 9.64 2.21
C MET A 66 -9.64 10.55 1.10
N PRO A 67 -10.50 11.17 0.32
CA PRO A 67 -11.97 11.05 0.31
C PRO A 67 -12.43 9.68 -0.17
N PRO A 68 -13.74 9.41 -0.21
CA PRO A 68 -14.26 8.15 -0.74
C PRO A 68 -13.75 7.89 -2.14
N TRP A 69 -13.55 6.63 -2.48
CA TRP A 69 -12.95 6.22 -3.76
C TRP A 69 -13.76 6.76 -4.94
N PRO A 70 -13.14 7.61 -5.81
CA PRO A 70 -13.90 8.30 -6.85
C PRO A 70 -14.11 7.51 -8.14
N GLY A 71 -13.36 6.43 -8.35
CA GLY A 71 -13.50 5.62 -9.55
C GLY A 71 -12.18 5.10 -10.09
N ASP A 72 -12.21 4.41 -11.23
CA ASP A 72 -11.08 3.66 -11.75
C ASP A 72 -9.89 4.50 -12.17
N SER A 73 -10.10 5.77 -12.52
CA SER A 73 -9.02 6.66 -12.93
C SER A 73 -8.15 7.15 -11.75
N GLU A 74 -8.57 6.86 -10.53
CA GLU A 74 -7.84 7.29 -9.33
C GLU A 74 -6.50 6.58 -9.18
N ALA A 75 -6.44 5.30 -9.51
CA ALA A 75 -5.25 4.49 -9.35
C ALA A 75 -4.55 4.27 -10.69
N THR A 76 -3.23 4.40 -10.70
CA THR A 76 -2.40 4.11 -11.87
C THR A 76 -1.37 3.06 -11.47
N PHE A 77 -1.26 2.01 -12.26
CA PHE A 77 -0.23 1.01 -12.04
C PHE A 77 1.12 1.53 -12.55
N ILE A 78 2.15 1.29 -11.78
CA ILE A 78 3.51 1.74 -12.09
C ILE A 78 4.46 0.58 -11.89
N LYS A 79 5.72 0.78 -12.26
CA LYS A 79 6.78 -0.18 -11.95
C LYS A 79 7.15 -0.05 -10.48
N GLY A 80 7.03 -1.14 -9.74
CA GLY A 80 7.44 -1.21 -8.34
C GLY A 80 8.81 -1.84 -8.18
N ILE A 81 9.14 -2.23 -6.94
CA ILE A 81 10.42 -2.83 -6.60
C ILE A 81 10.36 -4.36 -6.52
N TRP A 82 9.17 -4.94 -6.51
CA TRP A 82 8.97 -6.39 -6.48
C TRP A 82 8.20 -6.87 -7.67
N GLU A 83 8.42 -8.12 -8.08
CA GLU A 83 7.61 -8.76 -9.11
C GLU A 83 6.16 -8.88 -8.63
N PRO A 84 5.19 -8.44 -9.44
CA PRO A 84 3.78 -8.62 -9.09
C PRO A 84 3.44 -10.12 -9.03
N THR A 85 2.70 -10.50 -8.00
CA THR A 85 2.22 -11.87 -7.86
C THR A 85 0.81 -12.05 -8.40
N ILE A 86 0.27 -11.02 -8.97
CA ILE A 86 -1.05 -10.86 -9.57
C ILE A 86 -2.06 -10.33 -8.72
#